data_f940c40d833fd6dc29a644f6c1a37451
#
_entry.id   f940c40d833fd6dc29a644f6c1a37451
#
_cell.length_a   1.000
_cell.length_b   1.000
_cell.length_c   1.000
_cell.angle_alpha   90.00
_cell.angle_beta   90.00
_cell.angle_gamma   90.00
#
_symmetry.space_group_name_H-M   'P 1'
#
loop_
_entity.id
_entity.type
_entity.pdbx_description
1 polymer ?
#
loop_
_entity_poly.entity_id
_entity_poly.type
_entity_poly.pdbx_seq_one_letter_code
_entity_poly.pdbx_strand_id
1 'polypeptide(L)'
;DIWMISDEFSFSFFDKENTILGLNQVIQEKLEENILIGVSLKKIIGNVRISVKNIFRDMKTCKYYDGYEYSKKSIDGYVLLTGGTKIQYRSFGAGDGLTGWQGEVKGANANQGKISLGPTNLILKNHGQKTIPTDAAKRVRDEPDKVFAEISKGLTKYARMTKAEINKLENDPKIYTLKFLYSKLQVTQLLDILENKLLKLDI
;
A
#
# COMPACT_ATOMS: atom_id res chain seq x y z
N ASP A 1 -3.58 -16.41 -6.94
CA ASP A 1 -2.44 -17.21 -6.44
C ASP A 1 -2.97 -18.29 -5.51
N ILE A 2 -2.36 -19.46 -5.56
CA ILE A 2 -2.75 -20.66 -4.81
C ILE A 2 -1.52 -21.12 -4.03
N TRP A 3 -1.74 -21.63 -2.82
CA TRP A 3 -0.73 -22.34 -2.07
C TRP A 3 -1.05 -23.83 -2.13
N MET A 4 -0.09 -24.62 -2.55
CA MET A 4 -0.13 -26.07 -2.42
C MET A 4 0.57 -26.43 -1.12
N ILE A 5 -0.09 -27.21 -0.29
CA ILE A 5 0.42 -27.64 1.01
C ILE A 5 0.41 -29.16 1.07
N SER A 6 1.43 -29.74 1.70
CA SER A 6 1.44 -31.18 2.02
C SER A 6 0.68 -31.44 3.33
N ASP A 7 0.43 -32.73 3.62
CA ASP A 7 -0.19 -33.13 4.89
C ASP A 7 0.69 -32.81 6.12
N GLU A 8 1.97 -32.56 5.92
CA GLU A 8 2.93 -32.16 6.97
C GLU A 8 2.90 -30.66 7.27
N PHE A 9 2.15 -29.86 6.51
CA PHE A 9 2.09 -28.42 6.70
C PHE A 9 1.41 -28.06 8.03
N SER A 10 2.04 -27.13 8.76
CA SER A 10 1.46 -26.53 9.96
C SER A 10 1.71 -25.01 9.99
N PHE A 11 0.70 -24.25 10.34
CA PHE A 11 0.86 -22.80 10.58
C PHE A 11 1.84 -22.51 11.70
N SER A 12 2.05 -23.43 12.64
CA SER A 12 3.02 -23.27 13.74
C SER A 12 4.47 -23.11 13.25
N PHE A 13 4.78 -23.42 11.99
CA PHE A 13 6.09 -23.12 11.41
C PHE A 13 6.43 -21.63 11.46
N PHE A 14 5.42 -20.77 11.46
CA PHE A 14 5.56 -19.32 11.43
C PHE A 14 5.45 -18.64 12.81
N ASP A 15 5.06 -19.38 13.85
CA ASP A 15 4.73 -18.80 15.18
C ASP A 15 5.90 -18.07 15.85
N LYS A 16 7.13 -18.43 15.51
CA LYS A 16 8.34 -17.84 16.08
C LYS A 16 8.89 -16.67 15.25
N GLU A 17 8.35 -16.47 14.05
CA GLU A 17 8.87 -15.50 13.12
C GLU A 17 8.11 -14.17 13.25
N ASN A 18 8.82 -13.16 13.67
CA ASN A 18 8.28 -11.80 13.85
C ASN A 18 8.88 -10.78 12.87
N THR A 19 9.71 -11.24 11.95
CA THR A 19 10.31 -10.42 10.89
C THR A 19 9.95 -10.94 9.50
N ILE A 20 9.92 -10.06 8.51
CA ILE A 20 9.70 -10.45 7.11
C ILE A 20 10.84 -11.36 6.61
N LEU A 21 12.06 -11.11 7.07
CA LEU A 21 13.21 -11.92 6.69
C LEU A 21 13.08 -13.36 7.23
N GLY A 22 12.77 -13.51 8.51
CA GLY A 22 12.57 -14.83 9.13
C GLY A 22 11.41 -15.56 8.49
N LEU A 23 10.27 -14.88 8.26
CA LEU A 23 9.13 -15.46 7.56
C LEU A 23 9.53 -15.98 6.16
N ASN A 24 10.29 -15.20 5.40
CA ASN A 24 10.77 -15.60 4.08
C ASN A 24 11.73 -16.79 4.14
N GLN A 25 12.58 -16.88 5.15
CA GLN A 25 13.46 -18.02 5.35
C GLN A 25 12.66 -19.30 5.59
N VAL A 26 11.67 -19.25 6.49
CA VAL A 26 10.79 -20.40 6.74
C VAL A 26 10.03 -20.82 5.47
N ILE A 27 9.49 -19.86 4.72
CA ILE A 27 8.82 -20.16 3.43
C ILE A 27 9.78 -20.85 2.46
N GLN A 28 11.02 -20.38 2.37
CA GLN A 28 12.03 -20.99 1.51
C GLN A 28 12.39 -22.41 1.96
N GLU A 29 12.61 -22.64 3.24
CA GLU A 29 12.87 -23.97 3.80
C GLU A 29 11.72 -24.93 3.48
N LYS A 30 10.47 -24.48 3.70
CA LYS A 30 9.29 -25.32 3.43
C LYS A 30 9.03 -25.54 1.93
N LEU A 31 9.49 -24.64 1.08
CA LEU A 31 9.50 -24.86 -0.37
C LEU A 31 10.55 -25.93 -0.77
N GLU A 32 11.74 -25.88 -0.20
CA GLU A 32 12.82 -26.85 -0.46
C GLU A 32 12.43 -28.27 0.03
N GLU A 33 11.69 -28.33 1.14
CA GLU A 33 11.11 -29.56 1.68
C GLU A 33 9.86 -30.04 0.92
N ASN A 34 9.35 -29.30 -0.07
CA ASN A 34 8.10 -29.52 -0.79
C ASN A 34 6.83 -29.54 0.10
N ILE A 35 6.89 -28.92 1.27
CA ILE A 35 5.76 -28.79 2.21
C ILE A 35 4.85 -27.63 1.84
N LEU A 36 5.41 -26.53 1.31
CA LEU A 36 4.68 -25.33 0.96
C LEU A 36 5.14 -24.77 -0.39
N ILE A 37 4.26 -24.77 -1.39
CA ILE A 37 4.57 -24.29 -2.74
C ILE A 37 3.60 -23.19 -3.15
N GLY A 38 4.12 -22.00 -3.44
CA GLY A 38 3.33 -20.89 -4.00
C GLY A 38 3.17 -21.03 -5.52
N VAL A 39 1.94 -21.02 -6.00
CA VAL A 39 1.60 -21.14 -7.42
C VAL A 39 0.88 -19.89 -7.88
N SER A 40 1.45 -19.16 -8.85
CA SER A 40 0.79 -18.03 -9.49
C SER A 40 0.17 -18.48 -10.81
N LEU A 41 -1.17 -18.51 -10.87
CA LEU A 41 -1.90 -18.84 -12.08
C LEU A 41 -1.99 -17.62 -12.99
N LYS A 42 -1.60 -17.79 -14.24
CA LYS A 42 -1.72 -16.77 -15.29
C LYS A 42 -2.63 -17.26 -16.40
N LYS A 43 -3.42 -16.34 -16.98
CA LYS A 43 -4.21 -16.68 -18.17
C LYS A 43 -3.27 -17.13 -19.29
N ILE A 44 -3.53 -18.34 -19.80
CA ILE A 44 -2.74 -18.89 -20.90
C ILE A 44 -3.17 -18.22 -22.19
N ILE A 45 -2.22 -17.55 -22.84
CA ILE A 45 -2.37 -16.99 -24.20
C ILE A 45 -1.24 -17.58 -25.02
N GLY A 46 -1.56 -18.48 -25.93
CA GLY A 46 -0.58 -19.20 -26.77
C GLY A 46 0.05 -20.43 -26.10
N ASN A 47 1.31 -20.73 -26.38
CA ASN A 47 1.99 -21.90 -25.86
C ASN A 47 2.24 -21.82 -24.37
N VAL A 48 1.91 -22.89 -23.65
CA VAL A 48 2.15 -23.01 -22.22
C VAL A 48 3.66 -23.10 -21.96
N ARG A 49 4.17 -22.18 -21.12
CA ARG A 49 5.53 -22.26 -20.57
C ARG A 49 5.44 -22.28 -19.07
N ILE A 50 5.98 -23.32 -18.46
CA ILE A 50 6.19 -23.36 -17.01
C ILE A 50 7.55 -22.74 -16.73
N SER A 51 7.59 -21.72 -15.90
CA SER A 51 8.85 -21.17 -15.38
C SER A 51 8.87 -21.29 -13.86
N VAL A 52 9.88 -21.94 -13.35
CA VAL A 52 10.16 -21.95 -11.92
C VAL A 52 11.09 -20.79 -11.62
N LYS A 53 10.64 -19.84 -10.82
CA LYS A 53 11.47 -18.73 -10.35
C LYS A 53 11.59 -18.82 -8.85
N ASN A 54 12.81 -19.00 -8.37
CA ASN A 54 13.10 -18.79 -6.97
C ASN A 54 13.28 -17.27 -6.75
N ILE A 55 12.22 -16.63 -6.25
CA ILE A 55 12.23 -15.18 -5.98
C ILE A 55 13.12 -14.80 -4.79
N PHE A 56 13.57 -15.76 -4.01
CA PHE A 56 14.41 -15.52 -2.81
C PHE A 56 15.92 -15.73 -3.07
N ARG A 57 16.31 -16.13 -4.28
CA ARG A 57 17.70 -16.51 -4.60
C ARG A 57 18.72 -15.37 -4.44
N ASP A 58 18.25 -14.11 -4.49
CA ASP A 58 19.10 -12.91 -4.46
C ASP A 58 18.87 -12.04 -3.21
N MET A 59 18.34 -12.59 -2.12
CA MET A 59 18.20 -11.85 -0.85
C MET A 59 19.53 -11.50 -0.16
N LYS A 60 20.65 -11.61 -0.87
CA LYS A 60 21.99 -11.25 -0.34
C LYS A 60 22.18 -9.76 -0.09
N THR A 61 21.27 -8.91 -0.57
CA THR A 61 21.32 -7.48 -0.34
C THR A 61 20.04 -7.01 0.32
N CYS A 62 19.98 -7.08 1.64
CA CYS A 62 18.92 -6.41 2.38
C CYS A 62 18.97 -4.91 2.09
N LYS A 63 17.83 -4.34 1.72
CA LYS A 63 17.68 -2.89 1.58
C LYS A 63 16.93 -2.39 2.79
N TYR A 64 17.49 -1.40 3.43
CA TYR A 64 16.92 -0.79 4.62
C TYR A 64 16.10 0.44 4.24
N TYR A 65 15.15 0.77 5.06
CA TYR A 65 14.39 2.00 4.94
C TYR A 65 15.28 3.23 5.10
N ASP A 66 15.11 4.19 4.20
CA ASP A 66 15.91 5.42 4.11
C ASP A 66 15.03 6.69 4.10
N GLY A 67 13.78 6.55 4.48
CA GLY A 67 12.83 7.63 4.53
C GLY A 67 11.69 7.52 3.53
N TYR A 68 10.95 8.59 3.39
CA TYR A 68 9.88 8.67 2.40
C TYR A 68 9.83 10.05 1.74
N GLU A 69 9.24 10.09 0.57
CA GLU A 69 8.85 11.35 -0.09
C GLU A 69 7.44 11.23 -0.65
N TYR A 70 6.75 12.35 -0.81
CA TYR A 70 5.49 12.39 -1.53
C TYR A 70 5.51 13.51 -2.58
N SER A 71 4.80 13.32 -3.67
CA SER A 71 4.64 14.36 -4.67
C SER A 71 3.66 15.43 -4.17
N LYS A 72 4.02 16.70 -4.26
CA LYS A 72 3.09 17.81 -4.00
C LYS A 72 2.03 17.96 -5.11
N LYS A 73 2.34 17.47 -6.33
CA LYS A 73 1.51 17.65 -7.53
C LYS A 73 0.67 16.43 -7.89
N SER A 74 1.01 15.25 -7.37
CA SER A 74 0.30 14.00 -7.64
C SER A 74 -0.10 13.29 -6.35
N ILE A 75 -0.81 12.15 -6.49
CA ILE A 75 -1.19 11.27 -5.38
C ILE A 75 -0.07 10.28 -5.02
N ASP A 76 1.08 10.37 -5.65
CA ASP A 76 2.16 9.41 -5.45
C ASP A 76 2.92 9.68 -4.15
N GLY A 77 3.24 8.62 -3.46
CA GLY A 77 4.19 8.58 -2.36
C GLY A 77 5.25 7.52 -2.62
N TYR A 78 6.43 7.69 -2.06
CA TYR A 78 7.56 6.81 -2.27
C TYR A 78 8.17 6.44 -0.94
N VAL A 79 8.34 5.14 -0.70
CA VAL A 79 9.22 4.63 0.34
C VAL A 79 10.62 4.53 -0.25
N LEU A 80 11.58 5.15 0.41
CA LEU A 80 12.97 5.17 0.00
C LEU A 80 13.71 4.04 0.71
N LEU A 81 14.53 3.33 -0.03
CA LEU A 81 15.37 2.26 0.50
C LEU A 81 16.82 2.54 0.15
N THR A 82 17.73 2.05 0.99
CA THR A 82 19.18 2.16 0.77
C THR A 82 19.58 1.70 -0.63
N GLY A 83 20.60 2.34 -1.20
CA GLY A 83 21.04 2.08 -2.57
C GLY A 83 20.14 2.70 -3.64
N GLY A 84 19.36 3.73 -3.30
CA GLY A 84 18.56 4.51 -4.25
C GLY A 84 17.31 3.82 -4.80
N THR A 85 16.90 2.70 -4.19
CA THR A 85 15.65 2.01 -4.58
C THR A 85 14.44 2.77 -4.04
N LYS A 86 13.41 2.94 -4.87
CA LYS A 86 12.14 3.55 -4.47
C LYS A 86 11.00 2.57 -4.68
N ILE A 87 10.10 2.49 -3.70
CA ILE A 87 8.82 1.80 -3.83
C ILE A 87 7.74 2.85 -3.92
N GLN A 88 7.06 2.93 -5.06
CA GLN A 88 5.95 3.85 -5.27
C GLN A 88 4.69 3.29 -4.63
N TYR A 89 3.99 4.12 -3.87
CA TYR A 89 2.63 3.88 -3.43
C TYR A 89 1.74 5.01 -3.90
N ARG A 90 0.57 4.67 -4.42
CA ARG A 90 -0.50 5.62 -4.74
C ARG A 90 -1.86 5.03 -4.37
N SER A 91 -2.77 5.88 -3.97
CA SER A 91 -4.15 5.52 -3.69
C SER A 91 -5.08 6.31 -4.59
N PHE A 92 -6.14 5.70 -5.08
CA PHE A 92 -7.10 6.36 -5.95
C PHE A 92 -8.48 5.72 -5.86
N GLY A 93 -9.51 6.51 -6.12
CA GLY A 93 -10.88 6.02 -6.29
C GLY A 93 -11.12 5.61 -7.73
N ALA A 94 -11.53 4.36 -7.94
CA ALA A 94 -11.91 3.86 -9.26
C ALA A 94 -13.31 4.33 -9.67
N GLY A 95 -13.51 4.64 -10.97
CA GLY A 95 -14.81 5.05 -11.51
C GLY A 95 -15.30 6.40 -11.02
N ASP A 96 -16.58 6.69 -11.22
CA ASP A 96 -17.21 7.97 -10.87
C ASP A 96 -17.57 8.08 -9.38
N GLY A 97 -17.57 6.96 -8.65
CA GLY A 97 -17.81 6.90 -7.21
C GLY A 97 -16.54 6.87 -6.38
N LEU A 98 -16.68 7.07 -5.07
CA LEU A 98 -15.60 6.88 -4.10
C LEU A 98 -15.53 5.43 -3.57
N THR A 99 -16.46 4.58 -4.01
CA THR A 99 -16.63 3.20 -3.52
C THR A 99 -15.57 2.23 -4.04
N GLY A 100 -14.96 2.50 -5.18
CA GLY A 100 -13.93 1.67 -5.79
C GLY A 100 -12.50 2.01 -5.34
N TRP A 101 -12.28 2.46 -4.12
CA TRP A 101 -10.97 2.90 -3.64
C TRP A 101 -9.98 1.75 -3.53
N GLN A 102 -8.78 1.97 -4.07
CA GLN A 102 -7.68 1.02 -3.97
C GLN A 102 -6.33 1.71 -3.91
N GLY A 103 -5.36 1.05 -3.30
CA GLY A 103 -3.95 1.42 -3.37
C GLY A 103 -3.19 0.56 -4.36
N GLU A 104 -2.13 1.10 -4.94
CA GLU A 104 -1.17 0.38 -5.78
C GLU A 104 0.24 0.56 -5.24
N VAL A 105 0.96 -0.56 -5.15
CA VAL A 105 2.39 -0.61 -4.82
C VAL A 105 3.17 -1.02 -6.05
N LYS A 106 4.16 -0.22 -6.43
CA LYS A 106 5.01 -0.46 -7.60
C LYS A 106 6.48 -0.49 -7.20
N GLY A 107 7.15 -1.57 -7.54
CA GLY A 107 8.61 -1.65 -7.50
C GLY A 107 9.25 -1.19 -8.82
N ALA A 108 10.58 -1.15 -8.86
CA ALA A 108 11.35 -0.69 -10.02
C ALA A 108 11.06 -1.48 -11.31
N ASN A 109 10.61 -2.72 -11.22
CA ASN A 109 10.38 -3.62 -12.35
C ASN A 109 8.88 -3.89 -12.64
N ALA A 110 8.02 -2.91 -12.46
CA ALA A 110 6.59 -2.97 -12.81
C ALA A 110 5.74 -4.02 -12.09
N ASN A 111 6.22 -4.66 -11.05
CA ASN A 111 5.38 -5.52 -10.21
C ASN A 111 4.39 -4.66 -9.44
N GLN A 112 3.12 -4.94 -9.62
CA GLN A 112 2.01 -4.18 -9.03
C GLN A 112 1.31 -5.02 -7.97
N GLY A 113 1.35 -4.54 -6.72
CA GLY A 113 0.45 -4.99 -5.68
C GLY A 113 -0.78 -4.08 -5.59
N LYS A 114 -1.95 -4.63 -5.30
CA LYS A 114 -3.18 -3.86 -5.07
C LYS A 114 -3.71 -4.10 -3.67
N ILE A 115 -4.09 -3.03 -3.00
CA ILE A 115 -4.70 -3.07 -1.67
C ILE A 115 -6.07 -2.40 -1.77
N SER A 116 -7.14 -3.13 -1.45
CA SER A 116 -8.49 -2.55 -1.45
C SER A 116 -8.71 -1.61 -0.25
N LEU A 117 -9.80 -0.84 -0.30
CA LEU A 117 -10.13 0.12 0.75
C LEU A 117 -10.28 -0.51 2.14
N GLY A 118 -10.90 -1.69 2.23
CA GLY A 118 -11.11 -2.38 3.50
C GLY A 118 -9.81 -2.63 4.28
N PRO A 119 -8.83 -3.38 3.74
CA PRO A 119 -7.52 -3.56 4.35
C PRO A 119 -6.81 -2.23 4.64
N THR A 120 -6.85 -1.26 3.73
CA THR A 120 -6.23 0.05 3.96
C THR A 120 -6.85 0.76 5.16
N ASN A 121 -8.18 0.80 5.24
CA ASN A 121 -8.87 1.40 6.37
C ASN A 121 -8.60 0.66 7.68
N LEU A 122 -8.42 -0.66 7.64
CA LEU A 122 -8.04 -1.44 8.82
C LEU A 122 -6.67 -1.02 9.35
N ILE A 123 -5.69 -0.86 8.47
CA ILE A 123 -4.35 -0.36 8.82
C ILE A 123 -4.47 1.03 9.45
N LEU A 124 -5.17 1.96 8.80
CA LEU A 124 -5.35 3.32 9.32
C LEU A 124 -6.00 3.32 10.70
N LYS A 125 -7.05 2.53 10.89
CA LYS A 125 -7.79 2.41 12.17
C LYS A 125 -6.91 1.85 13.28
N ASN A 126 -6.16 0.78 13.00
CA ASN A 126 -5.28 0.14 13.99
C ASN A 126 -4.17 1.08 14.47
N HIS A 127 -3.82 2.08 13.66
CA HIS A 127 -2.83 3.10 14.00
C HIS A 127 -3.46 4.45 14.44
N GLY A 128 -4.76 4.46 14.76
CA GLY A 128 -5.46 5.65 15.24
C GLY A 128 -5.61 6.76 14.20
N GLN A 129 -5.54 6.40 12.92
CA GLN A 129 -5.69 7.31 11.79
C GLN A 129 -7.15 7.34 11.31
N LYS A 130 -7.55 8.49 10.73
CA LYS A 130 -8.89 8.64 10.14
C LYS A 130 -8.99 7.82 8.86
N THR A 131 -10.05 7.03 8.74
CA THR A 131 -10.33 6.21 7.54
C THR A 131 -11.11 7.02 6.50
N ILE A 132 -11.11 6.53 5.24
CA ILE A 132 -12.06 6.99 4.24
C ILE A 132 -13.43 6.35 4.54
N PRO A 133 -14.49 7.14 4.74
CA PRO A 133 -15.82 6.60 5.03
C PRO A 133 -16.36 5.76 3.87
N THR A 134 -17.13 4.75 4.18
CA THR A 134 -17.81 3.92 3.16
C THR A 134 -18.87 4.68 2.38
N ASP A 135 -19.40 5.75 2.96
CA ASP A 135 -20.37 6.68 2.35
C ASP A 135 -19.70 7.93 1.74
N ALA A 136 -18.40 7.91 1.55
CA ALA A 136 -17.63 9.06 1.07
C ALA A 136 -18.17 9.65 -0.23
N ALA A 137 -18.68 8.81 -1.14
CA ALA A 137 -19.29 9.27 -2.39
C ALA A 137 -20.55 10.12 -2.15
N LYS A 138 -21.41 9.73 -1.21
CA LYS A 138 -22.60 10.47 -0.82
C LYS A 138 -22.21 11.79 -0.15
N ARG A 139 -21.30 11.74 0.81
CA ARG A 139 -20.83 12.93 1.55
C ARG A 139 -20.20 13.98 0.63
N VAL A 140 -19.42 13.57 -0.37
CA VAL A 140 -18.82 14.47 -1.36
C VAL A 140 -19.89 15.22 -2.16
N ARG A 141 -21.01 14.57 -2.49
CA ARG A 141 -22.12 15.21 -3.22
C ARG A 141 -22.97 16.13 -2.33
N ASP A 142 -23.26 15.67 -1.12
CA ASP A 142 -24.25 16.30 -0.25
C ASP A 142 -23.63 17.39 0.64
N GLU A 143 -22.34 17.24 1.01
CA GLU A 143 -21.63 18.11 1.96
C GLU A 143 -20.18 18.42 1.49
N PRO A 144 -19.97 18.92 0.25
CA PRO A 144 -18.61 19.06 -0.31
C PRO A 144 -17.71 19.96 0.53
N ASP A 145 -18.19 21.08 1.03
CA ASP A 145 -17.40 22.03 1.84
C ASP A 145 -16.95 21.45 3.17
N LYS A 146 -17.83 20.67 3.82
CA LYS A 146 -17.51 19.99 5.06
C LYS A 146 -16.45 18.91 4.85
N VAL A 147 -16.59 18.14 3.77
CA VAL A 147 -15.62 17.12 3.38
C VAL A 147 -14.28 17.77 3.07
N PHE A 148 -14.27 18.87 2.32
CA PHE A 148 -13.07 19.65 2.02
C PHE A 148 -12.37 20.13 3.29
N ALA A 149 -13.12 20.68 4.23
CA ALA A 149 -12.55 21.17 5.51
C ALA A 149 -11.94 20.01 6.34
N GLU A 150 -12.57 18.84 6.34
CA GLU A 150 -12.06 17.66 7.04
C GLU A 150 -10.75 17.14 6.40
N ILE A 151 -10.71 17.06 5.07
CA ILE A 151 -9.53 16.62 4.32
C ILE A 151 -8.39 17.60 4.50
N SER A 152 -8.66 18.91 4.45
CA SER A 152 -7.67 19.98 4.60
C SER A 152 -6.94 19.89 5.93
N LYS A 153 -7.65 19.60 7.02
CA LYS A 153 -7.01 19.36 8.33
C LYS A 153 -6.04 18.19 8.28
N GLY A 154 -6.43 17.09 7.61
CA GLY A 154 -5.59 15.93 7.44
C GLY A 154 -4.37 16.22 6.58
N LEU A 155 -4.53 16.90 5.46
CA LEU A 155 -3.43 17.27 4.57
C LEU A 155 -2.41 18.21 5.24
N THR A 156 -2.87 19.16 6.05
CA THR A 156 -1.98 20.00 6.85
C THR A 156 -1.16 19.17 7.82
N LYS A 157 -1.78 18.19 8.47
CA LYS A 157 -1.13 17.35 9.47
C LYS A 157 -0.13 16.36 8.86
N TYR A 158 -0.57 15.58 7.85
CA TYR A 158 0.19 14.44 7.33
C TYR A 158 1.00 14.78 6.09
N ALA A 159 0.49 15.64 5.21
CA ALA A 159 1.18 16.07 4.00
C ALA A 159 1.97 17.38 4.19
N ARG A 160 1.91 17.98 5.37
CA ARG A 160 2.56 19.27 5.67
C ARG A 160 2.26 20.36 4.63
N MET A 161 1.06 20.30 4.05
CA MET A 161 0.60 21.28 3.07
C MET A 161 0.17 22.55 3.78
N THR A 162 0.56 23.70 3.22
CA THR A 162 0.11 25.00 3.68
C THR A 162 -1.33 25.28 3.24
N LYS A 163 -2.03 26.17 3.95
CA LYS A 163 -3.37 26.63 3.53
C LYS A 163 -3.37 27.18 2.11
N ALA A 164 -2.33 27.92 1.71
CA ALA A 164 -2.22 28.44 0.35
C ALA A 164 -2.12 27.36 -0.72
N GLU A 165 -1.37 26.27 -0.44
CA GLU A 165 -1.27 25.12 -1.34
C GLU A 165 -2.60 24.35 -1.44
N ILE A 166 -3.31 24.20 -0.32
CA ILE A 166 -4.63 23.56 -0.28
C ILE A 166 -5.65 24.42 -1.02
N ASN A 167 -5.69 25.72 -0.79
CA ASN A 167 -6.62 26.64 -1.43
C ASN A 167 -6.43 26.76 -2.95
N LYS A 168 -5.21 26.56 -3.46
CA LYS A 168 -4.99 26.47 -4.91
C LYS A 168 -5.68 25.24 -5.54
N LEU A 169 -5.95 24.23 -4.75
CA LEU A 169 -6.69 23.04 -5.15
C LEU A 169 -8.21 23.22 -4.99
N GLU A 170 -8.64 24.21 -4.20
CA GLU A 170 -10.03 24.53 -3.88
C GLU A 170 -10.79 25.16 -5.05
N ASN A 171 -10.10 25.83 -5.96
CA ASN A 171 -10.72 26.57 -7.06
C ASN A 171 -11.45 25.69 -8.11
N ASP A 172 -11.45 24.39 -7.92
CA ASP A 172 -12.27 23.45 -8.70
C ASP A 172 -12.92 22.40 -7.75
N PRO A 173 -14.07 22.72 -7.10
CA PRO A 173 -14.73 21.85 -6.13
C PRO A 173 -15.42 20.65 -6.78
N LYS A 174 -15.00 20.23 -7.96
CA LYS A 174 -15.53 19.04 -8.63
C LYS A 174 -15.19 17.79 -7.81
N ILE A 175 -16.02 16.77 -7.95
CA ILE A 175 -15.87 15.44 -7.35
C ILE A 175 -14.43 14.90 -7.55
N TYR A 176 -13.80 15.19 -8.67
CA TYR A 176 -12.43 14.79 -8.97
C TYR A 176 -11.40 15.41 -8.03
N THR A 177 -11.56 16.69 -7.66
CA THR A 177 -10.64 17.35 -6.72
C THR A 177 -10.74 16.72 -5.36
N LEU A 178 -11.92 16.44 -4.85
CA LEU A 178 -12.11 15.78 -3.55
C LEU A 178 -11.59 14.34 -3.56
N LYS A 179 -11.77 13.59 -4.65
CA LYS A 179 -11.15 12.29 -4.83
C LYS A 179 -9.62 12.36 -4.77
N PHE A 180 -9.05 13.30 -5.50
CA PHE A 180 -7.60 13.53 -5.49
C PHE A 180 -7.08 13.85 -4.09
N LEU A 181 -7.77 14.73 -3.36
CA LEU A 181 -7.39 15.13 -2.01
C LEU A 181 -7.52 13.97 -1.01
N TYR A 182 -8.57 13.16 -1.11
CA TYR A 182 -8.69 11.94 -0.31
C TYR A 182 -7.57 10.95 -0.60
N SER A 183 -7.25 10.75 -1.89
CA SER A 183 -6.16 9.87 -2.30
C SER A 183 -4.83 10.33 -1.74
N LYS A 184 -4.54 11.62 -1.84
CA LYS A 184 -3.33 12.23 -1.30
C LYS A 184 -3.26 12.10 0.23
N LEU A 185 -4.36 12.34 0.91
CA LEU A 185 -4.45 12.16 2.36
C LEU A 185 -4.13 10.73 2.76
N GLN A 186 -4.73 9.76 2.09
CA GLN A 186 -4.52 8.35 2.42
C GLN A 186 -3.06 7.92 2.21
N VAL A 187 -2.45 8.34 1.10
CA VAL A 187 -1.02 8.06 0.83
C VAL A 187 -0.14 8.64 1.94
N THR A 188 -0.34 9.89 2.30
CA THR A 188 0.48 10.54 3.33
C THR A 188 0.25 9.97 4.72
N GLN A 189 -0.97 9.53 5.04
CA GLN A 189 -1.25 8.83 6.29
C GLN A 189 -0.53 7.47 6.39
N LEU A 190 -0.48 6.71 5.30
CA LEU A 190 0.24 5.44 5.27
C LEU A 190 1.76 5.64 5.38
N LEU A 191 2.31 6.65 4.72
CA LEU A 191 3.73 7.00 4.85
C LEU A 191 4.07 7.44 6.28
N ASP A 192 3.19 8.21 6.93
CA ASP A 192 3.35 8.60 8.34
C ASP A 192 3.35 7.39 9.28
N ILE A 193 2.52 6.39 9.02
CA ILE A 193 2.51 5.14 9.79
C ILE A 193 3.84 4.40 9.61
N LEU A 194 4.31 4.28 8.37
CA LEU A 194 5.59 3.63 8.07
C LEU A 194 6.73 4.30 8.84
N GLU A 195 6.83 5.62 8.77
CA GLU A 195 7.93 6.35 9.42
C GLU A 195 7.86 6.34 10.94
N ASN A 196 6.66 6.58 11.50
CA ASN A 196 6.56 6.86 12.92
C ASN A 196 6.19 5.65 13.77
N LYS A 197 5.68 4.57 13.17
CA LYS A 197 5.08 3.45 13.93
C LYS A 197 5.56 2.07 13.54
N LEU A 198 5.79 1.80 12.26
CA LEU A 198 6.23 0.47 11.81
C LEU A 198 7.75 0.33 11.85
N LEU A 199 8.49 1.42 11.69
CA LEU A 199 9.94 1.39 11.63
C LEU A 199 10.64 1.49 12.99
N LYS A 200 9.87 1.63 14.06
CA LYS A 200 10.38 1.41 15.43
C LYS A 200 10.38 -0.05 15.85
N LEU A 201 9.88 -0.93 15.01
CA LEU A 201 10.10 -2.36 15.15
C LEU A 201 11.45 -2.62 14.50
N ASP A 202 12.43 -3.03 15.32
CA ASP A 202 13.71 -3.53 14.82
C ASP A 202 13.42 -4.66 13.84
N ILE A 203 13.61 -4.35 12.55
CA ILE A 203 13.45 -5.30 11.46
C ILE A 203 14.80 -5.93 11.18
#